data_d95c57f6c2f24634d4c324356fbb11d7
#
_entry.id   d95c57f6c2f24634d4c324356fbb11d7
#
_cell.length_a   1.000
_cell.length_b   1.000
_cell.length_c   1.000
_cell.angle_alpha   90.00
_cell.angle_beta   90.00
_cell.angle_gamma   90.00
#
_symmetry.space_group_name_H-M   'P 1'
#
loop_
_entity.id
_entity.type
_entity.pdbx_description
1 polymer ?
#
loop_
_entity_poly.entity_id
_entity_poly.type
_entity_poly.pdbx_seq_one_letter_code
_entity_poly.pdbx_strand_id
1 'polypeptide(L)'
;GAGKTTAVRALMGLGRVSAGRVVFDGREVHDLPTPDLAGLGIAYVPENMGIFADLSVRENLLLAARGARTLNDIDTDRLEWIFRLFPAMKTFWRHPAGKLSGGQKQMLAISRAIVEPRRLLLVDELSKGLAPAIVNHLIDALSELKAAGTTILLVEQNLHFARELGDQAVVMDDGRVVHVGHMNDLVSDLHLQRRLLGLSMTADPVGVGP
;
A
#
# COMPACT_ATOMS: atom_id res chain seq x y z
N GLY A 1 11.50 -13.63 -7.39
CA GLY A 1 10.50 -13.01 -6.49
C GLY A 1 9.34 -13.94 -6.22
N ALA A 2 8.75 -13.92 -5.03
CA ALA A 2 7.69 -14.84 -4.59
C ALA A 2 6.32 -14.67 -5.31
N GLY A 3 6.22 -13.80 -6.35
CA GLY A 3 4.99 -13.60 -7.12
C GLY A 3 3.98 -12.60 -6.53
N LYS A 4 4.29 -11.94 -5.40
CA LYS A 4 3.37 -11.02 -4.71
C LYS A 4 2.88 -9.86 -5.59
N THR A 5 3.80 -9.07 -6.15
CA THR A 5 3.48 -7.97 -7.08
C THR A 5 2.69 -8.46 -8.29
N THR A 6 3.04 -9.65 -8.83
CA THR A 6 2.30 -10.24 -9.94
C THR A 6 0.85 -10.53 -9.57
N ALA A 7 0.60 -11.07 -8.37
CA ALA A 7 -0.74 -11.32 -7.88
C ALA A 7 -1.55 -10.02 -7.73
N VAL A 8 -0.98 -8.98 -7.10
CA VAL A 8 -1.65 -7.68 -6.93
C VAL A 8 -1.94 -7.02 -8.29
N ARG A 9 -1.00 -7.08 -9.23
CA ARG A 9 -1.22 -6.56 -10.60
C ARG A 9 -2.33 -7.30 -11.33
N ALA A 10 -2.42 -8.63 -11.15
CA ALA A 10 -3.52 -9.42 -11.71
C ALA A 10 -4.88 -8.98 -11.09
N LEU A 11 -4.93 -8.74 -9.77
CA LEU A 11 -6.12 -8.20 -9.10
C LEU A 11 -6.57 -6.85 -9.65
N MET A 12 -5.64 -6.03 -10.14
CA MET A 12 -5.92 -4.71 -10.75
C MET A 12 -6.20 -4.77 -12.26
N GLY A 13 -6.34 -5.95 -12.85
CA GLY A 13 -6.51 -6.08 -14.29
C GLY A 13 -5.27 -5.65 -15.10
N LEU A 14 -4.10 -5.52 -14.44
CA LEU A 14 -2.81 -5.17 -15.06
C LEU A 14 -2.00 -6.41 -15.48
N GLY A 15 -2.57 -7.58 -15.34
CA GLY A 15 -2.01 -8.88 -15.73
C GLY A 15 -3.13 -9.85 -16.04
N ARG A 16 -2.86 -10.82 -16.94
CA ARG A 16 -3.84 -11.83 -17.31
C ARG A 16 -3.98 -12.87 -16.20
N VAL A 17 -5.21 -13.15 -15.79
CA VAL A 17 -5.55 -14.31 -14.96
C VAL A 17 -5.74 -15.49 -15.89
N SER A 18 -4.91 -16.53 -15.76
CA SER A 18 -4.96 -17.72 -16.66
C SER A 18 -5.96 -18.77 -16.18
N ALA A 19 -6.25 -18.80 -14.88
CA ALA A 19 -7.22 -19.71 -14.28
C ALA A 19 -7.65 -19.19 -12.88
N GLY A 20 -8.80 -19.69 -12.41
CA GLY A 20 -9.38 -19.26 -11.15
C GLY A 20 -10.30 -18.06 -11.30
N ARG A 21 -10.70 -17.47 -10.17
CA ARG A 21 -11.61 -16.32 -10.13
C ARG A 21 -11.20 -15.33 -9.06
N VAL A 22 -11.46 -14.05 -9.30
CA VAL A 22 -11.33 -12.99 -8.31
C VAL A 22 -12.72 -12.44 -8.04
N VAL A 23 -13.11 -12.41 -6.77
CA VAL A 23 -14.42 -11.91 -6.34
C VAL A 23 -14.20 -10.74 -5.37
N PHE A 24 -14.82 -9.62 -5.68
CA PHE A 24 -14.86 -8.44 -4.82
C PHE A 24 -16.31 -8.10 -4.51
N ASP A 25 -16.67 -8.10 -3.22
CA ASP A 25 -18.01 -7.79 -2.75
C ASP A 25 -19.13 -8.62 -3.44
N GLY A 26 -18.88 -9.94 -3.59
CA GLY A 26 -19.82 -10.87 -4.23
C GLY A 26 -19.85 -10.85 -5.76
N ARG A 27 -19.11 -9.93 -6.40
CA ARG A 27 -19.03 -9.80 -7.85
C ARG A 27 -17.70 -10.32 -8.37
N GLU A 28 -17.74 -11.14 -9.45
CA GLU A 28 -16.52 -11.50 -10.16
C GLU A 28 -15.92 -10.30 -10.90
N VAL A 29 -14.60 -10.08 -10.74
CA VAL A 29 -13.92 -8.87 -11.21
C VAL A 29 -12.66 -9.15 -12.03
N HIS A 30 -12.27 -10.41 -12.22
CA HIS A 30 -10.99 -10.78 -12.86
C HIS A 30 -10.88 -10.39 -14.34
N ASP A 31 -12.01 -10.23 -15.04
CA ASP A 31 -12.05 -9.82 -16.44
C ASP A 31 -12.37 -8.33 -16.63
N LEU A 32 -12.51 -7.58 -15.52
CA LEU A 32 -12.81 -6.16 -15.61
C LEU A 32 -11.54 -5.35 -15.92
N PRO A 33 -11.64 -4.36 -16.81
CA PRO A 33 -10.55 -3.42 -17.04
C PRO A 33 -10.30 -2.55 -15.79
N THR A 34 -9.05 -2.12 -15.61
CA THR A 34 -8.61 -1.31 -14.46
C THR A 34 -9.52 -0.09 -14.16
N PRO A 35 -10.04 0.67 -15.16
CA PRO A 35 -10.95 1.78 -14.89
C PRO A 35 -12.26 1.37 -14.20
N ASP A 36 -12.78 0.17 -14.52
CA ASP A 36 -14.01 -0.36 -13.93
C ASP A 36 -13.75 -0.81 -12.48
N LEU A 37 -12.59 -1.45 -12.22
CA LEU A 37 -12.13 -1.80 -10.87
C LEU A 37 -12.00 -0.54 -9.99
N ALA A 38 -11.41 0.53 -10.53
CA ALA A 38 -11.34 1.82 -9.86
C ALA A 38 -12.75 2.39 -9.56
N GLY A 39 -13.72 2.14 -10.46
CA GLY A 39 -15.14 2.48 -10.26
C GLY A 39 -15.82 1.75 -9.13
N LEU A 40 -15.37 0.55 -8.80
CA LEU A 40 -15.86 -0.24 -7.66
C LEU A 40 -15.24 0.22 -6.32
N GLY A 41 -14.36 1.22 -6.33
CA GLY A 41 -13.67 1.71 -5.14
C GLY A 41 -12.38 0.95 -4.82
N ILE A 42 -11.79 0.26 -5.80
CA ILE A 42 -10.47 -0.37 -5.66
C ILE A 42 -9.40 0.61 -6.13
N ALA A 43 -8.36 0.80 -5.33
CA ALA A 43 -7.20 1.62 -5.69
C ALA A 43 -5.90 0.84 -5.51
N TYR A 44 -4.85 1.25 -6.21
CA TYR A 44 -3.55 0.60 -6.18
C TYR A 44 -2.42 1.62 -6.04
N VAL A 45 -1.53 1.37 -5.10
CA VAL A 45 -0.26 2.08 -4.91
C VAL A 45 0.86 1.12 -5.32
N PRO A 46 1.44 1.27 -6.51
CA PRO A 46 2.51 0.40 -6.98
C PRO A 46 3.86 0.72 -6.32
N GLU A 47 4.78 -0.25 -6.32
CA GLU A 47 6.17 -0.09 -5.82
C GLU A 47 6.89 1.13 -6.43
N ASN A 48 6.66 1.41 -7.71
CA ASN A 48 7.24 2.57 -8.41
C ASN A 48 6.48 3.88 -8.18
N MET A 49 5.53 3.90 -7.22
CA MET A 49 4.71 5.04 -6.80
C MET A 49 3.73 5.56 -7.87
N GLY A 50 4.00 5.40 -9.16
CA GLY A 50 3.16 5.85 -10.29
C GLY A 50 2.87 7.35 -10.32
N ILE A 51 3.72 8.19 -9.74
CA ILE A 51 3.56 9.65 -9.74
C ILE A 51 4.04 10.27 -11.06
N PHE A 52 3.46 11.41 -11.43
CA PHE A 52 3.90 12.22 -12.57
C PHE A 52 4.93 13.25 -12.09
N ALA A 53 6.21 12.99 -12.34
CA ALA A 53 7.34 13.76 -11.79
C ALA A 53 7.36 15.23 -12.23
N ASP A 54 6.95 15.52 -13.46
CA ASP A 54 6.94 16.85 -14.05
C ASP A 54 5.74 17.70 -13.62
N LEU A 55 4.69 17.05 -13.10
CA LEU A 55 3.52 17.71 -12.59
C LEU A 55 3.70 18.08 -11.10
N SER A 56 3.05 19.17 -10.69
CA SER A 56 2.99 19.55 -9.28
C SER A 56 2.22 18.51 -8.45
N VAL A 57 2.36 18.56 -7.12
CA VAL A 57 1.55 17.77 -6.18
C VAL A 57 0.06 17.96 -6.47
N ARG A 58 -0.38 19.22 -6.63
CA ARG A 58 -1.74 19.60 -6.99
C ARG A 58 -2.25 18.89 -8.24
N GLU A 59 -1.49 18.95 -9.33
CA GLU A 59 -1.86 18.36 -10.61
C GLU A 59 -1.89 16.83 -10.53
N ASN A 60 -0.98 16.23 -9.77
CA ASN A 60 -1.00 14.80 -9.49
C ASN A 60 -2.30 14.36 -8.80
N LEU A 61 -2.80 15.14 -7.82
CA LEU A 61 -4.08 14.84 -7.14
C LEU A 61 -5.27 15.08 -8.05
N LEU A 62 -5.26 16.16 -8.82
CA LEU A 62 -6.33 16.46 -9.77
C LEU A 62 -6.50 15.35 -10.81
N LEU A 63 -5.40 14.85 -11.36
CA LEU A 63 -5.44 13.74 -12.34
C LEU A 63 -5.92 12.40 -11.74
N ALA A 64 -5.80 12.25 -10.42
CA ALA A 64 -6.24 11.04 -9.73
C ALA A 64 -7.72 11.08 -9.34
N ALA A 65 -8.32 12.26 -9.28
CA ALA A 65 -9.75 12.46 -9.01
C ALA A 65 -10.56 12.24 -10.30
N ARG A 66 -11.40 11.22 -10.29
CA ARG A 66 -12.18 10.81 -11.49
C ARG A 66 -13.21 11.88 -11.86
N GLY A 67 -13.17 12.29 -13.12
CA GLY A 67 -14.12 13.29 -13.64
C GLY A 67 -13.83 14.73 -13.21
N ALA A 68 -12.88 14.96 -12.30
CA ALA A 68 -12.50 16.30 -11.90
C ALA A 68 -11.77 17.02 -13.05
N ARG A 69 -12.15 18.25 -13.31
CA ARG A 69 -11.51 19.15 -14.28
C ARG A 69 -10.75 20.28 -13.59
N THR A 70 -11.21 20.63 -12.40
CA THR A 70 -10.62 21.66 -11.55
C THR A 70 -10.50 21.17 -10.11
N LEU A 71 -9.76 21.89 -9.27
CA LEU A 71 -9.66 21.56 -7.85
C LEU A 71 -10.99 21.69 -7.10
N ASN A 72 -11.89 22.53 -7.57
CA ASN A 72 -13.19 22.70 -6.95
C ASN A 72 -14.09 21.46 -7.14
N ASP A 73 -13.71 20.56 -8.05
CA ASP A 73 -14.40 19.30 -8.27
C ASP A 73 -13.94 18.21 -7.29
N ILE A 74 -12.82 18.44 -6.55
CA ILE A 74 -12.36 17.55 -5.49
C ILE A 74 -13.05 17.93 -4.19
N ASP A 75 -13.57 16.93 -3.49
CA ASP A 75 -14.19 17.09 -2.16
C ASP A 75 -13.20 17.78 -1.20
N THR A 76 -13.61 18.94 -0.67
CA THR A 76 -12.77 19.79 0.18
C THR A 76 -12.43 19.09 1.50
N ASP A 77 -13.39 18.39 2.12
CA ASP A 77 -13.17 17.68 3.38
C ASP A 77 -12.19 16.52 3.19
N ARG A 78 -12.28 15.86 2.02
CA ARG A 78 -11.36 14.81 1.62
C ARG A 78 -9.95 15.34 1.42
N LEU A 79 -9.81 16.49 0.78
CA LEU A 79 -8.51 17.13 0.56
C LEU A 79 -7.88 17.59 1.89
N GLU A 80 -8.65 18.21 2.77
CA GLU A 80 -8.17 18.61 4.11
C GLU A 80 -7.80 17.39 4.97
N TRP A 81 -8.53 16.28 4.83
CA TRP A 81 -8.15 15.02 5.49
C TRP A 81 -6.81 14.49 4.97
N ILE A 82 -6.57 14.49 3.66
CA ILE A 82 -5.28 14.13 3.06
C ILE A 82 -4.17 15.04 3.61
N PHE A 83 -4.40 16.33 3.77
CA PHE A 83 -3.42 17.26 4.32
C PHE A 83 -3.13 17.03 5.81
N ARG A 84 -4.10 16.51 6.57
CA ARG A 84 -3.85 16.06 7.95
C ARG A 84 -2.99 14.80 8.00
N LEU A 85 -3.31 13.82 7.15
CA LEU A 85 -2.52 12.60 7.03
C LEU A 85 -1.09 12.89 6.55
N PHE A 86 -0.95 13.77 5.58
CA PHE A 86 0.31 14.08 4.90
C PHE A 86 0.52 15.59 4.75
N PRO A 87 0.95 16.30 5.82
CA PRO A 87 1.14 17.76 5.80
C PRO A 87 2.08 18.23 4.69
N ALA A 88 3.03 17.39 4.27
CA ALA A 88 3.93 17.68 3.15
C ALA A 88 3.16 17.95 1.85
N MET A 89 1.99 17.36 1.65
CA MET A 89 1.18 17.59 0.45
C MET A 89 0.68 19.03 0.37
N LYS A 90 0.33 19.63 1.50
CA LYS A 90 -0.05 21.04 1.58
C LYS A 90 1.17 21.95 1.41
N THR A 91 2.27 21.63 2.08
CA THR A 91 3.52 22.42 2.01
C THR A 91 4.08 22.49 0.60
N PHE A 92 4.12 21.35 -0.10
CA PHE A 92 4.69 21.25 -1.44
C PHE A 92 3.66 21.33 -2.56
N TRP A 93 2.47 21.88 -2.29
CA TRP A 93 1.30 21.88 -3.16
C TRP A 93 1.56 22.25 -4.62
N ARG A 94 2.39 23.30 -4.85
CA ARG A 94 2.76 23.81 -6.17
C ARG A 94 4.11 23.34 -6.68
N HIS A 95 4.82 22.47 -5.92
CA HIS A 95 6.15 22.01 -6.34
C HIS A 95 6.01 20.81 -7.28
N PRO A 96 6.92 20.68 -8.28
CA PRO A 96 7.01 19.48 -9.10
C PRO A 96 7.24 18.24 -8.24
N ALA A 97 6.46 17.19 -8.47
CA ALA A 97 6.52 15.96 -7.68
C ALA A 97 7.88 15.25 -7.77
N GLY A 98 8.59 15.43 -8.88
CA GLY A 98 9.94 14.89 -9.05
C GLY A 98 10.96 15.40 -8.04
N LYS A 99 10.75 16.61 -7.48
CA LYS A 99 11.64 17.24 -6.48
C LYS A 99 11.34 16.82 -5.04
N LEU A 100 10.30 16.04 -4.79
CA LEU A 100 9.98 15.49 -3.49
C LEU A 100 11.01 14.44 -3.06
N SER A 101 11.24 14.30 -1.74
CA SER A 101 12.01 13.17 -1.19
C SER A 101 11.28 11.83 -1.44
N GLY A 102 11.99 10.70 -1.30
CA GLY A 102 11.39 9.37 -1.46
C GLY A 102 10.15 9.16 -0.60
N GLY A 103 10.21 9.50 0.68
CA GLY A 103 9.06 9.42 1.58
C GLY A 103 7.90 10.34 1.20
N GLN A 104 8.19 11.57 0.76
CA GLN A 104 7.16 12.49 0.27
C GLN A 104 6.51 11.99 -1.02
N LYS A 105 7.27 11.33 -1.90
CA LYS A 105 6.73 10.67 -3.10
C LYS A 105 5.79 9.52 -2.74
N GLN A 106 6.12 8.73 -1.71
CA GLN A 106 5.21 7.69 -1.20
C GLN A 106 3.92 8.29 -0.62
N MET A 107 4.03 9.38 0.16
CA MET A 107 2.86 10.11 0.67
C MET A 107 1.98 10.63 -0.48
N LEU A 108 2.59 11.15 -1.56
CA LEU A 108 1.84 11.59 -2.74
C LEU A 108 1.17 10.41 -3.45
N ALA A 109 1.84 9.27 -3.59
CA ALA A 109 1.28 8.08 -4.21
C ALA A 109 0.04 7.57 -3.46
N ILE A 110 0.10 7.53 -2.11
CA ILE A 110 -1.07 7.20 -1.28
C ILE A 110 -2.16 8.26 -1.43
N SER A 111 -1.81 9.55 -1.33
CA SER A 111 -2.76 10.66 -1.47
C SER A 111 -3.55 10.58 -2.78
N ARG A 112 -2.88 10.24 -3.88
CA ARG A 112 -3.54 10.00 -5.18
C ARG A 112 -4.50 8.83 -5.16
N ALA A 113 -4.13 7.74 -4.50
CA ALA A 113 -4.97 6.55 -4.40
C ALA A 113 -6.25 6.81 -3.58
N ILE A 114 -6.18 7.71 -2.57
CA ILE A 114 -7.24 7.98 -1.62
C ILE A 114 -7.95 9.33 -1.84
N VAL A 115 -7.67 10.06 -2.92
CA VAL A 115 -8.33 11.34 -3.21
C VAL A 115 -9.85 11.20 -3.35
N GLU A 116 -10.31 10.01 -3.68
CA GLU A 116 -11.70 9.58 -3.59
C GLU A 116 -11.86 8.50 -2.52
N PRO A 117 -13.05 8.30 -1.94
CA PRO A 117 -13.31 7.21 -1.02
C PRO A 117 -12.97 5.85 -1.65
N ARG A 118 -12.29 4.98 -0.89
CA ARG A 118 -11.89 3.65 -1.36
C ARG A 118 -12.42 2.57 -0.41
N ARG A 119 -12.88 1.47 -1.01
CA ARG A 119 -13.29 0.27 -0.29
C ARG A 119 -12.13 -0.70 -0.10
N LEU A 120 -11.24 -0.77 -1.10
CA LEU A 120 -10.04 -1.60 -1.08
C LEU A 120 -8.85 -0.79 -1.60
N LEU A 121 -7.78 -0.75 -0.81
CA LEU A 121 -6.49 -0.18 -1.19
C LEU A 121 -5.46 -1.31 -1.28
N LEU A 122 -4.94 -1.52 -2.48
CA LEU A 122 -3.83 -2.43 -2.73
C LEU A 122 -2.53 -1.63 -2.64
N VAL A 123 -1.57 -2.10 -1.83
CA VAL A 123 -0.30 -1.39 -1.56
C VAL A 123 0.87 -2.36 -1.78
N ASP A 124 1.81 -1.99 -2.63
CA ASP A 124 2.92 -2.86 -3.02
C ASP A 124 4.28 -2.25 -2.62
N GLU A 125 4.97 -2.90 -1.64
CA GLU A 125 6.32 -2.58 -1.15
C GLU A 125 6.53 -1.09 -0.79
N LEU A 126 5.61 -0.51 -0.02
CA LEU A 126 5.59 0.91 0.32
C LEU A 126 6.78 1.35 1.21
N SER A 127 7.24 0.47 2.11
CA SER A 127 8.29 0.78 3.10
C SER A 127 9.72 0.70 2.56
N LYS A 128 9.90 0.20 1.34
CA LYS A 128 11.20 -0.10 0.76
C LYS A 128 12.09 1.15 0.63
N GLY A 129 13.28 1.08 1.24
CA GLY A 129 14.28 2.15 1.15
C GLY A 129 13.95 3.43 1.92
N LEU A 130 12.95 3.41 2.80
CA LEU A 130 12.55 4.55 3.62
C LEU A 130 13.22 4.54 5.00
N ALA A 131 13.43 5.74 5.54
CA ALA A 131 13.88 5.92 6.92
C ALA A 131 12.78 5.46 7.91
N PRO A 132 13.15 4.91 9.09
CA PRO A 132 12.19 4.41 10.08
C PRO A 132 11.11 5.40 10.48
N ALA A 133 11.45 6.69 10.63
CA ALA A 133 10.48 7.73 10.97
C ALA A 133 9.39 7.91 9.88
N ILE A 134 9.75 7.77 8.61
CA ILE A 134 8.80 7.82 7.50
C ILE A 134 7.93 6.56 7.48
N VAL A 135 8.53 5.40 7.74
CA VAL A 135 7.81 4.12 7.84
C VAL A 135 6.73 4.21 8.93
N ASN A 136 7.05 4.72 10.12
CA ASN A 136 6.08 4.90 11.21
C ASN A 136 4.96 5.87 10.81
N HIS A 137 5.28 6.99 10.18
CA HIS A 137 4.26 7.92 9.69
C HIS A 137 3.31 7.27 8.67
N LEU A 138 3.82 6.41 7.78
CA LEU A 138 2.98 5.67 6.84
C LEU A 138 2.10 4.63 7.55
N ILE A 139 2.60 3.98 8.61
CA ILE A 139 1.81 3.08 9.46
C ILE A 139 0.63 3.85 10.08
N ASP A 140 0.89 5.00 10.68
CA ASP A 140 -0.16 5.84 11.30
C ASP A 140 -1.23 6.24 10.28
N ALA A 141 -0.82 6.71 9.10
CA ALA A 141 -1.72 7.12 8.04
C ALA A 141 -2.57 5.95 7.49
N LEU A 142 -1.97 4.78 7.28
CA LEU A 142 -2.69 3.59 6.82
C LEU A 142 -3.61 3.03 7.93
N SER A 143 -3.23 3.14 9.19
CA SER A 143 -4.09 2.79 10.34
C SER A 143 -5.33 3.68 10.41
N GLU A 144 -5.19 4.98 10.16
CA GLU A 144 -6.33 5.91 10.07
C GLU A 144 -7.25 5.57 8.89
N LEU A 145 -6.69 5.21 7.72
CA LEU A 145 -7.46 4.73 6.57
C LEU A 145 -8.25 3.44 6.90
N LYS A 146 -7.62 2.50 7.58
CA LYS A 146 -8.24 1.26 8.04
C LYS A 146 -9.37 1.55 9.04
N ALA A 147 -9.15 2.44 10.01
CA ALA A 147 -10.16 2.86 10.97
C ALA A 147 -11.35 3.59 10.31
N ALA A 148 -11.12 4.28 9.19
CA ALA A 148 -12.15 4.90 8.36
C ALA A 148 -12.92 3.90 7.47
N GLY A 149 -12.66 2.58 7.60
CA GLY A 149 -13.38 1.51 6.90
C GLY A 149 -12.80 1.08 5.57
N THR A 150 -11.59 1.53 5.20
CA THR A 150 -10.89 1.05 4.00
C THR A 150 -10.25 -0.30 4.29
N THR A 151 -10.58 -1.34 3.52
CA THR A 151 -9.81 -2.59 3.53
C THR A 151 -8.48 -2.38 2.85
N ILE A 152 -7.39 -2.87 3.47
CA ILE A 152 -6.04 -2.75 2.91
C ILE A 152 -5.48 -4.14 2.63
N LEU A 153 -5.06 -4.38 1.37
CA LEU A 153 -4.23 -5.52 1.01
C LEU A 153 -2.80 -5.01 0.82
N LEU A 154 -1.96 -5.34 1.80
CA LEU A 154 -0.59 -4.89 1.87
C LEU A 154 0.36 -5.99 1.41
N VAL A 155 1.20 -5.70 0.42
CA VAL A 155 2.33 -6.55 0.02
C VAL A 155 3.60 -5.92 0.58
N GLU A 156 4.27 -6.62 1.47
CA GLU A 156 5.48 -6.14 2.14
C GLU A 156 6.50 -7.25 2.38
N GLN A 157 7.76 -6.85 2.45
CA GLN A 157 8.87 -7.67 2.92
C GLN A 157 9.30 -7.25 4.34
N ASN A 158 8.98 -6.03 4.73
CA ASN A 158 9.23 -5.50 6.07
C ASN A 158 8.18 -6.05 7.04
N LEU A 159 8.58 -7.04 7.84
CA LEU A 159 7.69 -7.68 8.82
C LEU A 159 7.17 -6.68 9.87
N HIS A 160 7.98 -5.69 10.29
CA HIS A 160 7.53 -4.66 11.22
C HIS A 160 6.35 -3.88 10.64
N PHE A 161 6.49 -3.38 9.40
CA PHE A 161 5.41 -2.65 8.72
C PHE A 161 4.15 -3.50 8.55
N ALA A 162 4.32 -4.76 8.12
CA ALA A 162 3.21 -5.69 7.92
C ALA A 162 2.50 -6.04 9.24
N ARG A 163 3.25 -6.23 10.33
CA ARG A 163 2.74 -6.56 11.66
C ARG A 163 1.88 -5.46 12.27
N GLU A 164 2.30 -4.20 12.14
CA GLU A 164 1.60 -3.06 12.72
C GLU A 164 0.22 -2.81 12.05
N LEU A 165 0.05 -3.25 10.81
CA LEU A 165 -1.17 -2.99 10.02
C LEU A 165 -2.04 -4.23 9.81
N GLY A 166 -1.43 -5.42 9.78
CA GLY A 166 -2.10 -6.64 9.33
C GLY A 166 -2.92 -7.34 10.41
N ASP A 167 -4.16 -7.70 10.08
CA ASP A 167 -4.98 -8.63 10.89
C ASP A 167 -4.77 -10.07 10.43
N GLN A 168 -4.68 -10.27 9.12
CA GLN A 168 -4.44 -11.54 8.46
C GLN A 168 -3.10 -11.53 7.73
N ALA A 169 -2.44 -12.66 7.68
CA ALA A 169 -1.19 -12.84 6.96
C ALA A 169 -1.33 -13.95 5.90
N VAL A 170 -0.86 -13.65 4.70
CA VAL A 170 -0.68 -14.61 3.61
C VAL A 170 0.80 -14.64 3.25
N VAL A 171 1.45 -15.78 3.42
CA VAL A 171 2.85 -15.95 3.04
C VAL A 171 2.92 -16.63 1.68
N MET A 172 3.67 -16.03 0.78
CA MET A 172 3.90 -16.55 -0.57
C MET A 172 5.37 -16.92 -0.76
N ASP A 173 5.60 -18.07 -1.37
CA ASP A 173 6.92 -18.53 -1.79
C ASP A 173 6.80 -19.19 -3.16
N ASP A 174 7.74 -18.90 -4.06
CA ASP A 174 7.82 -19.42 -5.43
C ASP A 174 6.45 -19.45 -6.17
N GLY A 175 5.72 -18.32 -6.08
CA GLY A 175 4.42 -18.14 -6.73
C GLY A 175 3.24 -18.89 -6.09
N ARG A 176 3.44 -19.49 -4.92
CA ARG A 176 2.44 -20.26 -4.20
C ARG A 176 2.13 -19.67 -2.83
N VAL A 177 0.89 -19.78 -2.39
CA VAL A 177 0.53 -19.51 -0.99
C VAL A 177 0.97 -20.71 -0.14
N VAL A 178 1.88 -20.47 0.80
CA VAL A 178 2.43 -21.50 1.71
C VAL A 178 1.88 -21.40 3.13
N HIS A 179 1.26 -20.26 3.48
CA HIS A 179 0.58 -20.07 4.76
C HIS A 179 -0.51 -19.01 4.67
N VAL A 180 -1.61 -19.23 5.40
CA VAL A 180 -2.68 -18.27 5.64
C VAL A 180 -3.06 -18.36 7.12
N GLY A 181 -3.13 -17.23 7.82
CA GLY A 181 -3.48 -17.21 9.24
C GLY A 181 -3.60 -15.81 9.81
N HIS A 182 -3.86 -15.69 11.10
CA HIS A 182 -3.84 -14.40 11.77
C HIS A 182 -2.40 -13.86 11.89
N MET A 183 -2.25 -12.56 11.75
CA MET A 183 -0.93 -11.91 11.89
C MET A 183 -0.33 -12.17 13.28
N ASN A 184 -1.15 -12.16 14.33
CA ASN A 184 -0.69 -12.41 15.69
C ASN A 184 -0.08 -13.82 15.86
N ASP A 185 -0.63 -14.83 15.19
CA ASP A 185 -0.10 -16.20 15.24
C ASP A 185 1.28 -16.26 14.56
N LEU A 186 1.42 -15.60 13.42
CA LEU A 186 2.69 -15.50 12.73
C LEU A 186 3.74 -14.75 13.55
N VAL A 187 3.37 -13.67 14.24
CA VAL A 187 4.30 -12.86 15.05
C VAL A 187 4.70 -13.54 16.35
N SER A 188 3.82 -14.32 16.97
CA SER A 188 4.10 -15.01 18.24
C SER A 188 4.88 -16.32 18.08
N ASP A 189 4.83 -16.97 16.92
CA ASP A 189 5.51 -18.23 16.64
C ASP A 189 6.84 -18.03 15.90
N LEU A 190 7.95 -18.00 16.64
CA LEU A 190 9.29 -17.86 16.07
C LEU A 190 9.70 -19.04 15.15
N HIS A 191 9.17 -20.26 15.40
CA HIS A 191 9.43 -21.40 14.54
C HIS A 191 8.72 -21.24 13.19
N LEU A 192 7.48 -20.75 13.23
CA LEU A 192 6.71 -20.43 12.04
C LEU A 192 7.38 -19.33 11.21
N GLN A 193 7.83 -18.25 11.86
CA GLN A 193 8.58 -17.17 11.20
C GLN A 193 9.84 -17.67 10.51
N ARG A 194 10.67 -18.47 11.20
CA ARG A 194 11.90 -19.05 10.63
C ARG A 194 11.58 -19.89 9.40
N ARG A 195 10.61 -20.78 9.51
CA ARG A 195 10.22 -21.68 8.43
C ARG A 195 9.69 -20.94 7.21
N LEU A 196 8.88 -19.88 7.41
CA LEU A 196 8.17 -19.19 6.33
C LEU A 196 8.92 -17.99 5.78
N LEU A 197 9.68 -17.28 6.60
CA LEU A 197 10.34 -16.02 6.24
C LEU A 197 11.85 -16.14 6.10
N GLY A 198 12.44 -17.30 6.40
CA GLY A 198 13.88 -17.52 6.31
C GLY A 198 14.70 -16.66 7.29
N LEU A 199 14.09 -16.16 8.38
CA LEU A 199 14.76 -15.30 9.35
C LEU A 199 15.77 -16.11 10.15
N SER A 200 17.06 -15.95 9.83
CA SER A 200 18.18 -16.43 10.64
C SER A 200 18.24 -15.60 11.92
N MET A 201 18.39 -16.26 13.08
CA MET A 201 18.77 -15.54 14.30
C MET A 201 20.18 -14.98 14.11
N THR A 202 20.32 -13.66 14.08
CA THR A 202 21.55 -13.08 14.61
C THR A 202 21.54 -13.40 16.09
N ALA A 203 22.44 -14.29 16.51
CA ALA A 203 22.67 -14.57 17.90
C ALA A 203 22.89 -13.25 18.64
N ASP A 204 22.16 -13.01 19.72
CA ASP A 204 22.58 -12.05 20.71
C ASP A 204 24.03 -12.36 21.10
N PRO A 205 24.94 -11.40 21.07
CA PRO A 205 26.23 -11.62 21.68
C PRO A 205 26.00 -11.63 23.20
N VAL A 206 25.84 -12.82 23.75
CA VAL A 206 26.01 -13.01 25.19
C VAL A 206 27.49 -12.78 25.46
N GLY A 207 27.81 -11.54 25.76
CA GLY A 207 29.07 -11.17 26.39
C GLY A 207 29.00 -11.58 27.86
N VAL A 208 29.44 -12.77 28.18
CA VAL A 208 29.86 -13.10 29.53
C VAL A 208 31.39 -13.18 29.44
N GLY A 209 32.04 -12.15 29.88
CA GLY A 209 33.44 -12.20 30.27
C GLY A 209 33.52 -12.46 31.76
N PRO A 210 34.51 -13.22 32.23
CA PRO A 210 34.79 -13.35 33.65
C PRO A 210 35.41 -12.10 34.26
#